data_7129322e72ae43400f78cbe5cf24ce46
#
_entry.id   7129322e72ae43400f78cbe5cf24ce46
#
_cell.length_a   1.000
_cell.length_b   1.000
_cell.length_c   1.000
_cell.angle_alpha   90.00
_cell.angle_beta   90.00
_cell.angle_gamma   90.00
#
_symmetry.space_group_name_H-M   'P 1'
#
loop_
_entity.id
_entity.type
_entity.pdbx_description
1 polymer ?
#
loop_
_entity_poly.entity_id
_entity_poly.type
_entity_poly.pdbx_seq_one_letter_code
_entity_poly.pdbx_strand_id
1 'polypeptide(L)'
;KLSETDIITKFILPAIKGAGWDDMSQIRQEVKLRDGKVIVRGQAAARKKVKSADIVLYHKPSMPLAVVEAKANKHEIGKGMQQGLDYASLLEVPFIFASNGDGFIFHDKTNPAQLETEIRLEDFPTPQQLWDKYCVWKGYKTEHLPVITQDYHDDGSGKSPRYYQLQAINKTVEAVAAGQNRVLLVMATGTGKTYTAFQIIWRLWKSRAKKRILFLADRNILVDQTKTNDFQPFGTAMTKVTARTVDPAYEIHLALYQALTGSEEHQKAYKQVDPDFFDLIVVDECHRGSAAEDSAWREILEYFGSATQIGLTATP
;
A
#
# COMPACT_ATOMS: atom_id res chain seq x y z
N LYS A 1 -10.37 -31.95 -24.09
CA LYS A 1 -9.57 -31.44 -22.95
C LYS A 1 -9.73 -29.92 -22.92
N LEU A 2 -10.12 -29.37 -21.76
CA LEU A 2 -10.31 -27.94 -21.59
C LEU A 2 -8.97 -27.24 -21.31
N SER A 3 -8.83 -26.02 -21.84
CA SER A 3 -7.69 -25.13 -21.55
C SER A 3 -7.83 -24.48 -20.18
N GLU A 4 -6.75 -23.86 -19.66
CA GLU A 4 -6.82 -23.07 -18.41
C GLU A 4 -7.87 -21.96 -18.52
N THR A 5 -7.95 -21.26 -19.67
CA THR A 5 -8.97 -20.23 -19.92
C THR A 5 -10.39 -20.80 -19.85
N ASP A 6 -10.64 -21.99 -20.43
CA ASP A 6 -11.94 -22.67 -20.34
C ASP A 6 -12.28 -23.00 -18.88
N ILE A 7 -11.30 -23.48 -18.11
CA ILE A 7 -11.49 -23.81 -16.69
C ILE A 7 -11.86 -22.57 -15.89
N ILE A 8 -11.12 -21.46 -16.08
CA ILE A 8 -11.43 -20.19 -15.42
C ILE A 8 -12.85 -19.75 -15.76
N THR A 9 -13.21 -19.71 -17.05
CA THR A 9 -14.46 -19.10 -17.50
C THR A 9 -15.68 -19.95 -17.15
N LYS A 10 -15.56 -21.28 -17.25
CA LYS A 10 -16.71 -22.20 -17.13
C LYS A 10 -16.94 -22.73 -15.72
N PHE A 11 -15.91 -22.74 -14.86
CA PHE A 11 -15.98 -23.37 -13.54
C PHE A 11 -15.55 -22.42 -12.42
N ILE A 12 -14.35 -21.83 -12.49
CA ILE A 12 -13.77 -21.05 -11.38
C ILE A 12 -14.54 -19.75 -11.18
N LEU A 13 -14.70 -18.92 -12.22
CA LEU A 13 -15.42 -17.64 -12.11
C LEU A 13 -16.88 -17.82 -11.71
N PRO A 14 -17.65 -18.77 -12.28
CA PRO A 14 -19.00 -19.04 -11.79
C PRO A 14 -19.06 -19.44 -10.33
N ALA A 15 -18.13 -20.28 -9.83
CA ALA A 15 -18.05 -20.67 -8.43
C ALA A 15 -17.78 -19.46 -7.52
N ILE A 16 -16.78 -18.64 -7.86
CA ILE A 16 -16.42 -17.44 -7.11
C ILE A 16 -17.60 -16.45 -7.08
N LYS A 17 -18.22 -16.16 -8.22
CA LYS A 17 -19.38 -15.27 -8.32
C LYS A 17 -20.61 -15.84 -7.58
N GLY A 18 -20.82 -17.16 -7.66
CA GLY A 18 -21.87 -17.87 -6.92
C GLY A 18 -21.72 -17.75 -5.40
N ALA A 19 -20.50 -17.64 -4.91
CA ALA A 19 -20.19 -17.39 -3.50
C ALA A 19 -20.37 -15.90 -3.08
N GLY A 20 -20.78 -15.02 -3.99
CA GLY A 20 -21.12 -13.62 -3.71
C GLY A 20 -19.97 -12.62 -3.92
N TRP A 21 -18.88 -13.02 -4.61
CA TRP A 21 -17.81 -12.08 -4.97
C TRP A 21 -18.24 -11.17 -6.12
N ASP A 22 -18.03 -9.86 -5.93
CA ASP A 22 -18.35 -8.85 -6.94
C ASP A 22 -17.29 -8.81 -8.05
N ASP A 23 -17.77 -8.99 -9.30
CA ASP A 23 -16.91 -9.09 -10.48
C ASP A 23 -16.16 -7.78 -10.78
N MET A 24 -16.76 -6.63 -10.47
CA MET A 24 -16.21 -5.33 -10.82
C MET A 24 -15.19 -4.81 -9.81
N SER A 25 -15.40 -5.08 -8.53
CA SER A 25 -14.58 -4.50 -7.45
C SER A 25 -13.67 -5.51 -6.75
N GLN A 26 -14.05 -6.80 -6.72
CA GLN A 26 -13.37 -7.80 -5.90
C GLN A 26 -12.57 -8.84 -6.70
N ILE A 27 -12.85 -9.02 -7.99
CA ILE A 27 -12.17 -10.00 -8.85
C ILE A 27 -11.26 -9.28 -9.84
N ARG A 28 -9.98 -9.67 -9.90
CA ARG A 28 -9.04 -9.22 -10.93
C ARG A 28 -8.35 -10.41 -11.54
N GLN A 29 -8.36 -10.48 -12.87
CA GLN A 29 -7.72 -11.54 -13.64
C GLN A 29 -6.37 -11.06 -14.19
N GLU A 30 -5.46 -12.00 -14.45
CA GLU A 30 -4.14 -11.74 -15.05
C GLU A 30 -3.33 -10.65 -14.34
N VAL A 31 -3.32 -10.69 -13.00
CA VAL A 31 -2.64 -9.66 -12.19
C VAL A 31 -1.13 -9.80 -12.33
N LYS A 32 -0.51 -8.82 -12.97
CA LYS A 32 0.93 -8.79 -13.23
C LYS A 32 1.72 -8.50 -11.96
N LEU A 33 2.49 -9.48 -11.51
CA LEU A 33 3.39 -9.38 -10.38
C LEU A 33 4.83 -9.36 -10.91
N ARG A 34 5.48 -8.22 -10.84
CA ARG A 34 6.88 -8.07 -11.25
C ARG A 34 7.77 -8.25 -10.04
N ASP A 35 8.51 -9.34 -10.00
CA ASP A 35 9.65 -9.47 -9.10
C ASP A 35 10.65 -8.34 -9.46
N GLY A 36 10.76 -7.30 -8.61
CA GLY A 36 11.51 -6.06 -8.90
C GLY A 36 13.03 -6.23 -9.06
N LYS A 37 13.53 -7.45 -9.07
CA LYS A 37 14.96 -7.75 -9.20
C LYS A 37 15.42 -7.64 -10.65
N VAL A 38 16.26 -6.64 -10.91
CA VAL A 38 17.10 -6.59 -12.10
C VAL A 38 18.33 -7.46 -11.85
N ILE A 39 18.49 -8.53 -12.60
CA ILE A 39 19.70 -9.36 -12.53
C ILE A 39 20.73 -8.75 -13.48
N VAL A 40 21.78 -8.18 -12.90
CA VAL A 40 22.94 -7.70 -13.68
C VAL A 40 24.00 -8.81 -13.73
N ARG A 41 24.31 -9.32 -14.91
CA ARG A 41 25.43 -10.22 -15.16
C ARG A 41 26.40 -9.52 -16.12
N GLY A 42 27.50 -8.99 -15.60
CA GLY A 42 28.44 -8.18 -16.39
C GLY A 42 27.77 -6.92 -16.95
N GLN A 43 27.85 -6.69 -18.27
CA GLN A 43 27.19 -5.56 -18.94
C GLN A 43 25.74 -5.82 -19.36
N ALA A 44 25.23 -7.03 -19.16
CA ALA A 44 23.87 -7.41 -19.53
C ALA A 44 22.92 -7.30 -18.32
N ALA A 45 21.91 -6.44 -18.43
CA ALA A 45 20.80 -6.37 -17.50
C ALA A 45 19.61 -7.16 -18.03
N ALA A 46 19.24 -8.26 -17.37
CA ALA A 46 18.04 -9.02 -17.71
C ALA A 46 16.95 -8.75 -16.65
N ARG A 47 15.76 -8.35 -17.12
CA ARG A 47 14.56 -8.32 -16.25
C ARG A 47 14.00 -9.73 -16.15
N LYS A 48 13.73 -10.23 -14.95
CA LYS A 48 12.97 -11.47 -14.76
C LYS A 48 11.64 -11.40 -15.51
N LYS A 49 11.19 -12.55 -16.05
CA LYS A 49 9.86 -12.66 -16.67
C LYS A 49 8.79 -12.11 -15.74
N VAL A 50 7.90 -11.28 -16.28
CA VAL A 50 6.68 -10.87 -15.60
C VAL A 50 5.87 -12.12 -15.33
N LYS A 51 5.61 -12.42 -14.07
CA LYS A 51 4.69 -13.46 -13.66
C LYS A 51 3.30 -12.83 -13.52
N SER A 52 2.26 -13.58 -13.86
CA SER A 52 0.87 -13.15 -13.72
C SER A 52 0.12 -14.18 -12.91
N ALA A 53 -0.56 -13.74 -11.86
CA ALA A 53 -1.51 -14.57 -11.14
C ALA A 53 -2.81 -14.64 -11.95
N ASP A 54 -3.40 -15.83 -12.09
CA ASP A 54 -4.61 -16.02 -12.89
C ASP A 54 -5.76 -15.18 -12.35
N ILE A 55 -6.02 -15.26 -11.03
CA ILE A 55 -7.03 -14.43 -10.36
C ILE A 55 -6.50 -14.00 -8.99
N VAL A 56 -6.75 -12.73 -8.64
CA VAL A 56 -6.58 -12.21 -7.28
C VAL A 56 -7.92 -11.70 -6.79
N LEU A 57 -8.28 -12.11 -5.58
CA LEU A 57 -9.50 -11.68 -4.90
C LEU A 57 -9.17 -10.60 -3.88
N TYR A 58 -10.04 -9.59 -3.83
CA TYR A 58 -9.86 -8.40 -2.99
C TYR A 58 -11.04 -8.22 -2.04
N HIS A 59 -10.77 -7.77 -0.82
CA HIS A 59 -11.84 -7.30 0.07
C HIS A 59 -12.48 -6.02 -0.50
N LYS A 60 -11.64 -5.06 -0.84
CA LYS A 60 -11.92 -3.81 -1.55
C LYS A 60 -10.82 -3.56 -2.58
N PRO A 61 -11.00 -2.67 -3.56
CA PRO A 61 -9.92 -2.27 -4.45
C PRO A 61 -8.63 -1.96 -3.66
N SER A 62 -7.51 -2.53 -4.11
CA SER A 62 -6.20 -2.39 -3.46
C SER A 62 -6.03 -3.05 -2.07
N MET A 63 -6.95 -3.95 -1.69
CA MET A 63 -6.84 -4.80 -0.49
C MET A 63 -6.95 -6.29 -0.85
N PRO A 64 -5.86 -6.92 -1.34
CA PRO A 64 -5.88 -8.31 -1.75
C PRO A 64 -6.10 -9.25 -0.56
N LEU A 65 -6.85 -10.34 -0.77
CA LEU A 65 -7.12 -11.39 0.21
C LEU A 65 -6.61 -12.75 -0.21
N ALA A 66 -6.80 -13.11 -1.48
CA ALA A 66 -6.54 -14.45 -1.96
C ALA A 66 -5.97 -14.47 -3.38
N VAL A 67 -5.26 -15.54 -3.69
CA VAL A 67 -4.81 -15.90 -5.03
C VAL A 67 -5.51 -17.18 -5.47
N VAL A 68 -5.97 -17.21 -6.72
CA VAL A 68 -6.53 -18.42 -7.35
C VAL A 68 -5.73 -18.75 -8.60
N GLU A 69 -5.19 -19.96 -8.67
CA GLU A 69 -4.43 -20.48 -9.80
C GLU A 69 -5.20 -21.61 -10.50
N ALA A 70 -5.32 -21.51 -11.80
CA ALA A 70 -5.98 -22.46 -12.65
C ALA A 70 -5.00 -23.38 -13.37
N LYS A 71 -5.40 -24.61 -13.60
CA LYS A 71 -4.70 -25.55 -14.50
C LYS A 71 -5.71 -26.27 -15.39
N ALA A 72 -5.26 -26.64 -16.60
CA ALA A 72 -6.07 -27.43 -17.51
C ALA A 72 -6.50 -28.74 -16.83
N ASN A 73 -7.71 -29.24 -17.15
CA ASN A 73 -8.31 -30.41 -16.50
C ASN A 73 -7.59 -31.77 -16.76
N LYS A 74 -6.50 -31.76 -17.48
CA LYS A 74 -5.57 -32.90 -17.60
C LYS A 74 -4.60 -33.01 -16.41
N HIS A 75 -4.53 -32.01 -15.55
CA HIS A 75 -3.68 -31.95 -14.37
C HIS A 75 -4.50 -32.22 -13.10
N GLU A 76 -3.83 -32.64 -12.05
CA GLU A 76 -4.42 -32.75 -10.71
C GLU A 76 -4.84 -31.37 -10.18
N ILE A 77 -5.84 -31.33 -9.28
CA ILE A 77 -6.43 -30.10 -8.76
C ILE A 77 -5.35 -29.19 -8.13
N GLY A 78 -4.43 -29.76 -7.34
CA GLY A 78 -3.37 -29.01 -6.63
C GLY A 78 -2.18 -28.57 -7.47
N LYS A 79 -2.14 -28.85 -8.78
CA LYS A 79 -0.96 -28.58 -9.62
C LYS A 79 -0.51 -27.13 -9.67
N GLY A 80 -1.41 -26.18 -9.48
CA GLY A 80 -1.12 -24.74 -9.44
C GLY A 80 -0.67 -24.20 -8.08
N MET A 81 -0.74 -25.00 -7.02
CA MET A 81 -0.56 -24.54 -5.63
C MET A 81 0.78 -23.83 -5.40
N GLN A 82 1.90 -24.41 -5.84
CA GLN A 82 3.22 -23.80 -5.63
C GLN A 82 3.32 -22.41 -6.30
N GLN A 83 2.74 -22.26 -7.49
CA GLN A 83 2.70 -20.97 -8.19
C GLN A 83 1.83 -19.96 -7.42
N GLY A 84 0.68 -20.39 -6.93
CA GLY A 84 -0.20 -19.57 -6.09
C GLY A 84 0.47 -19.12 -4.78
N LEU A 85 1.23 -20.01 -4.13
CA LEU A 85 2.01 -19.70 -2.93
C LEU A 85 3.08 -18.63 -3.18
N ASP A 86 3.77 -18.71 -4.32
CA ASP A 86 4.76 -17.70 -4.72
C ASP A 86 4.10 -16.32 -4.89
N TYR A 87 2.92 -16.26 -5.52
CA TYR A 87 2.17 -15.00 -5.70
C TYR A 87 1.57 -14.48 -4.39
N ALA A 88 1.03 -15.38 -3.59
CA ALA A 88 0.51 -15.03 -2.27
C ALA A 88 1.60 -14.48 -1.35
N SER A 89 2.83 -14.95 -1.48
CA SER A 89 3.98 -14.40 -0.76
C SER A 89 4.32 -12.97 -1.23
N LEU A 90 4.24 -12.69 -2.54
CA LEU A 90 4.46 -11.34 -3.08
C LEU A 90 3.35 -10.37 -2.66
N LEU A 91 2.10 -10.83 -2.57
CA LEU A 91 0.94 -10.03 -2.16
C LEU A 91 0.75 -10.02 -0.63
N GLU A 92 1.47 -10.88 0.10
CA GLU A 92 1.33 -11.10 1.54
C GLU A 92 -0.09 -11.46 1.96
N VAL A 93 -0.73 -12.35 1.19
CA VAL A 93 -2.07 -12.84 1.48
C VAL A 93 -2.03 -14.28 1.99
N PRO A 94 -2.96 -14.67 2.89
CA PRO A 94 -2.93 -15.99 3.52
C PRO A 94 -3.71 -17.07 2.75
N PHE A 95 -4.56 -16.72 1.80
CA PHE A 95 -5.48 -17.63 1.14
C PHE A 95 -5.05 -17.94 -0.29
N ILE A 96 -4.90 -19.20 -0.62
CA ILE A 96 -4.54 -19.67 -1.94
C ILE A 96 -5.48 -20.78 -2.37
N PHE A 97 -5.97 -20.70 -3.60
CA PHE A 97 -6.81 -21.72 -4.21
C PHE A 97 -6.16 -22.23 -5.48
N ALA A 98 -6.06 -23.52 -5.65
CA ALA A 98 -5.66 -24.16 -6.90
C ALA A 98 -6.84 -24.97 -7.45
N SER A 99 -7.12 -24.89 -8.76
CA SER A 99 -8.25 -25.58 -9.38
C SER A 99 -7.92 -26.08 -10.79
N ASN A 100 -8.48 -27.21 -11.15
CA ASN A 100 -8.54 -27.74 -12.52
C ASN A 100 -9.97 -27.78 -13.09
N GLY A 101 -10.94 -27.22 -12.35
CA GLY A 101 -12.35 -27.18 -12.70
C GLY A 101 -13.21 -28.26 -12.01
N ASP A 102 -12.61 -29.26 -11.35
CA ASP A 102 -13.36 -30.30 -10.62
C ASP A 102 -13.69 -29.86 -9.18
N GLY A 103 -12.89 -28.96 -8.62
CA GLY A 103 -12.99 -28.41 -7.27
C GLY A 103 -11.83 -27.46 -7.00
N PHE A 104 -11.55 -27.19 -5.73
CA PHE A 104 -10.40 -26.41 -5.30
C PHE A 104 -9.62 -27.15 -4.21
N ILE A 105 -8.29 -27.03 -4.27
CA ILE A 105 -7.47 -27.18 -3.07
C ILE A 105 -7.35 -25.79 -2.46
N PHE A 106 -7.85 -25.64 -1.26
CA PHE A 106 -7.78 -24.40 -0.47
C PHE A 106 -6.64 -24.48 0.53
N HIS A 107 -5.62 -23.64 0.37
CA HIS A 107 -4.51 -23.47 1.29
C HIS A 107 -4.75 -22.25 2.17
N ASP A 108 -4.95 -22.46 3.47
CA ASP A 108 -5.30 -21.45 4.47
C ASP A 108 -4.18 -21.29 5.49
N LYS A 109 -3.32 -20.28 5.30
CA LYS A 109 -2.22 -19.96 6.23
C LYS A 109 -2.69 -19.48 7.60
N THR A 110 -3.98 -19.15 7.74
CA THR A 110 -4.56 -18.70 9.02
C THR A 110 -4.91 -19.88 9.92
N ASN A 111 -4.90 -21.11 9.37
CA ASN A 111 -5.21 -22.36 10.07
C ASN A 111 -4.04 -23.36 10.01
N PRO A 112 -3.01 -23.22 10.86
CA PRO A 112 -1.84 -24.10 10.85
C PRO A 112 -2.14 -25.56 11.12
N ALA A 113 -3.25 -25.87 11.78
CA ALA A 113 -3.66 -27.25 12.08
C ALA A 113 -4.18 -27.99 10.84
N GLN A 114 -4.72 -27.27 9.87
CA GLN A 114 -5.24 -27.82 8.62
C GLN A 114 -4.97 -26.82 7.49
N LEU A 115 -3.74 -26.84 6.98
CA LEU A 115 -3.28 -25.91 5.96
C LEU A 115 -3.99 -26.08 4.61
N GLU A 116 -4.32 -27.31 4.23
CA GLU A 116 -4.94 -27.62 2.96
C GLU A 116 -6.23 -28.41 3.14
N THR A 117 -7.25 -28.04 2.40
CA THR A 117 -8.55 -28.68 2.36
C THR A 117 -9.05 -28.72 0.92
N GLU A 118 -9.54 -29.86 0.48
CA GLU A 118 -10.28 -29.95 -0.77
C GLU A 118 -11.72 -29.47 -0.57
N ILE A 119 -12.17 -28.54 -1.40
CA ILE A 119 -13.53 -28.00 -1.37
C ILE A 119 -14.18 -28.11 -2.75
N ARG A 120 -15.50 -28.31 -2.78
CA ARG A 120 -16.26 -28.36 -4.01
C ARG A 120 -16.42 -26.94 -4.59
N LEU A 121 -16.79 -26.83 -5.86
CA LEU A 121 -17.00 -25.55 -6.52
C LEU A 121 -18.07 -24.70 -5.81
N GLU A 122 -19.16 -25.33 -5.37
CA GLU A 122 -20.29 -24.69 -4.67
C GLU A 122 -19.97 -24.27 -3.23
N ASP A 123 -18.90 -24.82 -2.64
CA ASP A 123 -18.47 -24.52 -1.27
C ASP A 123 -17.40 -23.40 -1.22
N PHE A 124 -17.19 -22.69 -2.33
CA PHE A 124 -16.21 -21.61 -2.35
C PHE A 124 -16.55 -20.54 -1.28
N PRO A 125 -15.58 -20.09 -0.46
CA PRO A 125 -15.87 -19.18 0.65
C PRO A 125 -16.33 -17.80 0.17
N THR A 126 -17.24 -17.21 0.93
CA THR A 126 -17.75 -15.86 0.67
C THR A 126 -16.68 -14.79 0.96
N PRO A 127 -16.82 -13.57 0.39
CA PRO A 127 -15.92 -12.45 0.72
C PRO A 127 -15.85 -12.17 2.21
N GLN A 128 -16.98 -12.24 2.91
CA GLN A 128 -17.04 -11.98 4.35
C GLN A 128 -16.31 -13.05 5.17
N GLN A 129 -16.47 -14.32 4.81
CA GLN A 129 -15.78 -15.41 5.50
C GLN A 129 -14.26 -15.27 5.42
N LEU A 130 -13.72 -14.92 4.23
CA LEU A 130 -12.28 -14.71 4.08
C LEU A 130 -11.82 -13.43 4.79
N TRP A 131 -12.62 -12.37 4.75
CA TRP A 131 -12.29 -11.13 5.44
C TRP A 131 -12.23 -11.31 6.95
N ASP A 132 -13.20 -12.01 7.56
CA ASP A 132 -13.21 -12.28 8.99
C ASP A 132 -11.98 -13.08 9.42
N LYS A 133 -11.63 -14.14 8.69
CA LYS A 133 -10.39 -14.89 8.91
C LYS A 133 -9.15 -14.03 8.78
N TYR A 134 -9.11 -13.16 7.75
CA TYR A 134 -8.00 -12.25 7.52
C TYR A 134 -7.83 -11.26 8.67
N CYS A 135 -8.91 -10.65 9.17
CA CYS A 135 -8.89 -9.74 10.30
C CYS A 135 -8.34 -10.41 11.56
N VAL A 136 -8.76 -11.64 11.86
CA VAL A 136 -8.26 -12.41 12.99
C VAL A 136 -6.76 -12.72 12.82
N TRP A 137 -6.36 -13.16 11.63
CA TRP A 137 -4.96 -13.47 11.33
C TRP A 137 -4.03 -12.26 11.45
N LYS A 138 -4.50 -11.09 11.00
CA LYS A 138 -3.79 -9.81 11.12
C LYS A 138 -3.83 -9.22 12.52
N GLY A 139 -4.71 -9.71 13.40
CA GLY A 139 -4.93 -9.14 14.73
C GLY A 139 -5.58 -7.75 14.68
N TYR A 140 -6.41 -7.47 13.67
CA TYR A 140 -7.10 -6.20 13.57
C TYR A 140 -8.15 -6.04 14.68
N LYS A 141 -8.15 -4.88 15.32
CA LYS A 141 -9.20 -4.49 16.23
C LYS A 141 -10.30 -3.74 15.50
N THR A 142 -11.52 -3.87 15.97
CA THR A 142 -12.71 -3.24 15.33
C THR A 142 -12.54 -1.72 15.19
N GLU A 143 -11.95 -1.06 16.21
CA GLU A 143 -11.70 0.38 16.17
C GLU A 143 -10.69 0.83 15.11
N HIS A 144 -9.82 -0.07 14.61
CA HIS A 144 -8.83 0.22 13.58
C HIS A 144 -9.41 0.07 12.16
N LEU A 145 -10.49 -0.69 12.00
CA LEU A 145 -11.05 -1.04 10.68
C LEU A 145 -11.42 0.19 9.83
N PRO A 146 -12.04 1.25 10.37
CA PRO A 146 -12.36 2.44 9.57
C PRO A 146 -11.13 3.08 8.92
N VAL A 147 -9.97 3.03 9.59
CA VAL A 147 -8.70 3.56 9.08
C VAL A 147 -8.09 2.59 8.07
N ILE A 148 -8.03 1.30 8.43
CA ILE A 148 -7.43 0.24 7.61
C ILE A 148 -8.19 0.05 6.30
N THR A 149 -9.52 0.16 6.33
CA THR A 149 -10.38 -0.04 5.15
C THR A 149 -10.71 1.25 4.40
N GLN A 150 -10.12 2.40 4.79
CA GLN A 150 -10.30 3.65 4.04
C GLN A 150 -9.84 3.48 2.60
N ASP A 151 -10.67 3.90 1.66
CA ASP A 151 -10.40 3.77 0.23
C ASP A 151 -9.19 4.63 -0.20
N TYR A 152 -8.50 4.12 -1.21
CA TYR A 152 -7.48 4.86 -1.93
C TYR A 152 -8.10 6.03 -2.69
N HIS A 153 -7.30 7.04 -2.99
CA HIS A 153 -7.68 8.02 -4.00
C HIS A 153 -7.61 7.36 -5.38
N ASP A 154 -8.73 7.41 -6.09
CA ASP A 154 -8.83 7.02 -7.50
C ASP A 154 -9.03 8.29 -8.34
N ASP A 155 -8.15 8.53 -9.29
CA ASP A 155 -8.21 9.67 -10.21
C ASP A 155 -8.99 9.35 -11.50
N GLY A 156 -9.61 8.16 -11.57
CA GLY A 156 -10.33 7.68 -12.74
C GLY A 156 -9.43 7.27 -13.92
N SER A 157 -8.11 7.33 -13.77
CA SER A 157 -7.17 6.95 -14.85
C SER A 157 -7.04 5.44 -15.06
N GLY A 158 -7.65 4.65 -14.17
CA GLY A 158 -7.49 3.19 -14.14
C GLY A 158 -6.12 2.72 -13.66
N LYS A 159 -5.26 3.62 -13.20
CA LYS A 159 -3.96 3.26 -12.62
C LYS A 159 -4.15 2.69 -11.22
N SER A 160 -3.72 1.44 -11.04
CA SER A 160 -3.65 0.81 -9.72
C SER A 160 -2.23 0.88 -9.16
N PRO A 161 -2.07 0.98 -7.83
CA PRO A 161 -0.76 0.89 -7.22
C PRO A 161 -0.10 -0.44 -7.56
N ARG A 162 1.21 -0.42 -7.78
CA ARG A 162 1.98 -1.66 -7.95
C ARG A 162 1.98 -2.42 -6.63
N TYR A 163 2.12 -3.77 -6.69
CA TYR A 163 2.02 -4.62 -5.49
C TYR A 163 2.91 -4.16 -4.32
N TYR A 164 4.14 -3.72 -4.57
CA TYR A 164 5.04 -3.23 -3.53
C TYR A 164 4.63 -1.85 -2.95
N GLN A 165 4.04 -0.97 -3.78
CA GLN A 165 3.45 0.29 -3.30
C GLN A 165 2.23 -0.01 -2.43
N LEU A 166 1.41 -0.95 -2.87
CA LEU A 166 0.22 -1.43 -2.17
C LEU A 166 0.58 -1.96 -0.77
N GLN A 167 1.63 -2.80 -0.68
CA GLN A 167 2.13 -3.28 0.60
C GLN A 167 2.66 -2.15 1.49
N ALA A 168 3.47 -1.25 0.93
CA ALA A 168 4.02 -0.12 1.67
C ALA A 168 2.90 0.77 2.24
N ILE A 169 1.88 1.07 1.44
CA ILE A 169 0.73 1.89 1.85
C ILE A 169 -0.09 1.17 2.92
N ASN A 170 -0.51 -0.07 2.66
CA ASN A 170 -1.36 -0.82 3.59
C ASN A 170 -0.66 -1.02 4.94
N LYS A 171 0.58 -1.51 4.94
CA LYS A 171 1.36 -1.71 6.18
C LYS A 171 1.56 -0.44 6.98
N THR A 172 1.81 0.69 6.30
CA THR A 172 1.95 1.97 6.99
C THR A 172 0.65 2.41 7.64
N VAL A 173 -0.47 2.31 6.92
CA VAL A 173 -1.78 2.66 7.46
C VAL A 173 -2.17 1.73 8.61
N GLU A 174 -1.92 0.43 8.50
CA GLU A 174 -2.09 -0.57 9.57
C GLU A 174 -1.27 -0.22 10.81
N ALA A 175 0.02 0.10 10.62
CA ALA A 175 0.93 0.45 11.70
C ALA A 175 0.46 1.72 12.45
N VAL A 176 0.07 2.76 11.71
CA VAL A 176 -0.47 3.99 12.30
C VAL A 176 -1.79 3.74 13.02
N ALA A 177 -2.70 2.95 12.45
CA ALA A 177 -3.95 2.57 13.08
C ALA A 177 -3.73 1.80 14.39
N ALA A 178 -2.67 0.98 14.45
CA ALA A 178 -2.24 0.25 15.65
C ALA A 178 -1.47 1.12 16.67
N GLY A 179 -1.30 2.43 16.43
CA GLY A 179 -0.66 3.37 17.34
C GLY A 179 0.86 3.48 17.20
N GLN A 180 1.45 2.97 16.11
CA GLN A 180 2.88 3.19 15.86
C GLN A 180 3.14 4.65 15.47
N ASN A 181 4.10 5.27 16.16
CA ASN A 181 4.42 6.68 15.98
C ASN A 181 5.66 6.91 15.08
N ARG A 182 6.35 5.87 14.68
CA ARG A 182 7.54 5.96 13.81
C ARG A 182 7.51 4.86 12.77
N VAL A 183 7.56 5.24 11.51
CA VAL A 183 7.57 4.30 10.36
C VAL A 183 8.66 4.75 9.38
N LEU A 184 9.46 3.80 8.89
CA LEU A 184 10.44 4.05 7.83
C LEU A 184 10.12 3.19 6.62
N LEU A 185 9.96 3.84 5.47
CA LEU A 185 9.76 3.19 4.18
C LEU A 185 11.03 3.28 3.35
N VAL A 186 11.64 2.14 3.07
CA VAL A 186 12.81 2.04 2.18
C VAL A 186 12.32 1.63 0.80
N MET A 187 12.34 2.57 -0.14
CA MET A 187 11.87 2.39 -1.51
C MET A 187 12.88 2.95 -2.50
N ALA A 188 13.35 2.15 -3.46
CA ALA A 188 14.32 2.58 -4.45
C ALA A 188 13.86 3.81 -5.25
N THR A 189 14.82 4.57 -5.79
CA THR A 189 14.52 5.71 -6.67
C THR A 189 13.69 5.28 -7.87
N GLY A 190 12.69 6.07 -8.24
CA GLY A 190 11.79 5.77 -9.38
C GLY A 190 10.69 4.75 -9.09
N THR A 191 10.56 4.25 -7.85
CA THR A 191 9.49 3.31 -7.47
C THR A 191 8.17 3.99 -7.09
N GLY A 192 8.10 5.32 -7.15
CA GLY A 192 6.89 6.09 -6.86
C GLY A 192 6.70 6.40 -5.38
N LYS A 193 7.78 6.79 -4.67
CA LYS A 193 7.72 7.23 -3.26
C LYS A 193 6.69 8.33 -3.02
N THR A 194 6.66 9.35 -3.89
CA THR A 194 5.72 10.48 -3.76
C THR A 194 4.26 10.02 -3.86
N TYR A 195 3.94 9.16 -4.82
CA TYR A 195 2.61 8.55 -4.94
C TYR A 195 2.26 7.70 -3.69
N THR A 196 3.23 6.94 -3.19
CA THR A 196 3.04 6.14 -1.96
C THR A 196 2.75 7.04 -0.76
N ALA A 197 3.53 8.11 -0.58
CA ALA A 197 3.31 9.10 0.47
C ALA A 197 1.93 9.77 0.33
N PHE A 198 1.55 10.19 -0.89
CA PHE A 198 0.25 10.77 -1.16
C PHE A 198 -0.89 9.86 -0.73
N GLN A 199 -0.87 8.58 -1.12
CA GLN A 199 -1.93 7.63 -0.77
C GLN A 199 -2.00 7.34 0.73
N ILE A 200 -0.85 7.29 1.42
CA ILE A 200 -0.80 7.15 2.88
C ILE A 200 -1.48 8.37 3.55
N ILE A 201 -1.08 9.56 3.15
CA ILE A 201 -1.64 10.82 3.67
C ILE A 201 -3.14 10.89 3.39
N TRP A 202 -3.55 10.57 2.14
CA TRP A 202 -4.95 10.56 1.74
C TRP A 202 -5.80 9.67 2.65
N ARG A 203 -5.39 8.42 2.85
CA ARG A 203 -6.15 7.46 3.66
C ARG A 203 -6.22 7.87 5.12
N LEU A 204 -5.11 8.31 5.71
CA LEU A 204 -5.07 8.76 7.09
C LEU A 204 -5.89 10.05 7.32
N TRP A 205 -5.89 10.95 6.36
CA TRP A 205 -6.66 12.19 6.41
C TRP A 205 -8.16 11.95 6.17
N LYS A 206 -8.53 11.17 5.16
CA LYS A 206 -9.94 10.87 4.85
C LYS A 206 -10.62 10.05 5.96
N SER A 207 -9.92 9.11 6.57
CA SER A 207 -10.41 8.36 7.73
C SER A 207 -10.48 9.20 9.01
N ARG A 208 -9.98 10.45 8.98
CA ARG A 208 -9.85 11.32 10.15
C ARG A 208 -8.96 10.80 11.27
N ALA A 209 -8.14 9.77 10.97
CA ALA A 209 -7.10 9.30 11.89
C ALA A 209 -6.01 10.35 12.11
N LYS A 210 -5.75 11.16 11.08
CA LYS A 210 -4.85 12.33 11.11
C LYS A 210 -5.53 13.51 10.46
N LYS A 211 -5.35 14.70 11.03
CA LYS A 211 -6.04 15.93 10.61
C LYS A 211 -5.08 17.02 10.16
N ARG A 212 -3.99 17.23 10.91
CA ARG A 212 -3.00 18.27 10.63
C ARG A 212 -1.69 17.65 10.23
N ILE A 213 -1.36 17.76 8.95
CA ILE A 213 -0.32 16.98 8.29
C ILE A 213 0.75 17.91 7.73
N LEU A 214 2.01 17.62 8.05
CA LEU A 214 3.16 18.25 7.46
C LEU A 214 3.88 17.27 6.52
N PHE A 215 3.99 17.61 5.25
CA PHE A 215 4.83 16.90 4.29
C PHE A 215 6.11 17.71 4.05
N LEU A 216 7.23 17.16 4.53
CA LEU A 216 8.56 17.74 4.34
C LEU A 216 9.21 17.13 3.10
N ALA A 217 9.52 17.96 2.13
CA ALA A 217 10.13 17.57 0.87
C ALA A 217 11.53 18.13 0.71
N ASP A 218 12.37 17.41 -0.05
CA ASP A 218 13.60 17.96 -0.58
C ASP A 218 13.31 18.98 -1.71
N ARG A 219 14.28 19.84 -2.00
CA ARG A 219 14.22 20.98 -2.95
C ARG A 219 13.51 20.69 -4.27
N ASN A 220 13.64 19.46 -4.77
CA ASN A 220 13.18 19.13 -6.13
C ASN A 220 11.68 18.82 -6.22
N ILE A 221 11.00 18.54 -5.11
CA ILE A 221 9.59 18.09 -5.16
C ILE A 221 8.62 19.25 -5.32
N LEU A 222 8.89 20.37 -4.66
CA LEU A 222 8.01 21.55 -4.75
C LEU A 222 8.25 22.38 -6.02
N VAL A 223 9.39 22.18 -6.68
CA VAL A 223 9.73 22.84 -7.96
C VAL A 223 9.21 22.02 -9.14
N ASP A 224 9.12 20.68 -8.99
CA ASP A 224 8.58 19.80 -10.03
C ASP A 224 7.03 19.85 -10.00
N GLN A 225 6.47 20.57 -10.95
CA GLN A 225 5.00 20.69 -11.11
C GLN A 225 4.30 19.33 -11.20
N THR A 226 4.96 18.29 -11.72
CA THR A 226 4.43 16.95 -11.86
C THR A 226 4.18 16.30 -10.49
N LYS A 227 5.06 16.55 -9.54
CA LYS A 227 4.93 16.01 -8.17
C LYS A 227 3.95 16.83 -7.32
N THR A 228 3.81 18.10 -7.60
CA THR A 228 2.78 18.94 -6.97
C THR A 228 1.37 18.51 -7.42
N ASN A 229 1.24 17.98 -8.63
CA ASN A 229 -0.03 17.49 -9.16
C ASN A 229 -0.55 16.25 -8.40
N ASP A 230 0.32 15.40 -7.86
CA ASP A 230 -0.10 14.25 -7.05
C ASP A 230 -0.88 14.68 -5.79
N PHE A 231 -0.63 15.90 -5.27
CA PHE A 231 -1.29 16.44 -4.09
C PHE A 231 -2.51 17.34 -4.39
N GLN A 232 -2.81 17.61 -5.68
CA GLN A 232 -3.99 18.40 -6.06
C GLN A 232 -5.33 17.88 -5.48
N PRO A 233 -5.56 16.58 -5.31
CA PRO A 233 -6.81 16.08 -4.75
C PRO A 233 -7.15 16.59 -3.34
N PHE A 234 -6.17 17.10 -2.59
CA PHE A 234 -6.44 17.73 -1.28
C PHE A 234 -7.14 19.10 -1.41
N GLY A 235 -7.09 19.72 -2.58
CA GLY A 235 -7.82 20.95 -2.89
C GLY A 235 -7.51 22.08 -1.91
N THR A 236 -8.56 22.69 -1.38
CA THR A 236 -8.47 23.82 -0.44
C THR A 236 -8.01 23.45 0.97
N ALA A 237 -7.89 22.14 1.29
CA ALA A 237 -7.36 21.70 2.59
C ALA A 237 -5.84 21.82 2.66
N MET A 238 -5.16 22.01 1.52
CA MET A 238 -3.71 22.00 1.41
C MET A 238 -3.15 23.38 1.09
N THR A 239 -2.01 23.69 1.68
CA THR A 239 -1.19 24.87 1.35
C THR A 239 0.28 24.51 1.19
N LYS A 240 1.03 25.35 0.48
CA LYS A 240 2.50 25.33 0.47
C LYS A 240 3.01 26.35 1.45
N VAL A 241 3.94 25.96 2.31
CA VAL A 241 4.62 26.88 3.20
C VAL A 241 5.59 27.72 2.37
N THR A 242 5.26 29.00 2.21
CA THR A 242 6.07 30.01 1.52
C THR A 242 6.36 31.16 2.47
N ALA A 243 7.38 31.94 2.17
CA ALA A 243 7.75 33.12 2.97
C ALA A 243 7.90 32.84 4.49
N ARG A 244 8.26 31.61 4.85
CA ARG A 244 8.44 31.16 6.26
C ARG A 244 7.21 31.40 7.13
N THR A 245 6.01 31.17 6.59
CA THR A 245 4.75 31.32 7.33
C THR A 245 3.99 30.02 7.30
N VAL A 246 3.60 29.52 8.48
CA VAL A 246 2.70 28.38 8.66
C VAL A 246 1.29 28.93 8.91
N ASP A 247 0.39 28.75 7.95
CA ASP A 247 -1.00 29.20 8.08
C ASP A 247 -1.85 28.11 8.75
N PRO A 248 -2.33 28.32 9.99
CA PRO A 248 -3.08 27.34 10.74
C PRO A 248 -4.49 27.04 10.20
N ALA A 249 -4.94 27.79 9.19
CA ALA A 249 -6.25 27.56 8.56
C ALA A 249 -6.28 26.28 7.73
N TYR A 250 -5.13 25.78 7.28
CA TYR A 250 -5.03 24.59 6.43
C TYR A 250 -4.79 23.33 7.24
N GLU A 251 -5.27 22.20 6.73
CA GLU A 251 -5.07 20.89 7.34
C GLU A 251 -3.77 20.23 6.88
N ILE A 252 -3.34 20.47 5.62
CA ILE A 252 -2.18 19.83 5.01
C ILE A 252 -1.19 20.91 4.55
N HIS A 253 0.05 20.79 5.03
CA HIS A 253 1.12 21.72 4.71
C HIS A 253 2.22 20.99 3.94
N LEU A 254 2.53 21.50 2.74
CA LEU A 254 3.71 21.06 1.98
C LEU A 254 4.83 22.07 2.23
N ALA A 255 5.96 21.63 2.73
CA ALA A 255 7.08 22.50 3.04
C ALA A 255 8.42 21.91 2.56
N LEU A 256 9.29 22.79 2.13
CA LEU A 256 10.73 22.50 2.14
C LEU A 256 11.24 22.68 3.56
N TYR A 257 12.17 21.81 4.02
CA TYR A 257 12.72 21.99 5.36
C TYR A 257 13.41 23.37 5.50
N GLN A 258 14.04 23.89 4.42
CA GLN A 258 14.65 25.22 4.40
C GLN A 258 13.63 26.36 4.56
N ALA A 259 12.35 26.13 4.20
CA ALA A 259 11.29 27.12 4.41
C ALA A 259 10.86 27.19 5.89
N LEU A 260 11.11 26.14 6.66
CA LEU A 260 10.75 26.04 8.07
C LEU A 260 11.92 26.35 9.00
N THR A 261 13.18 26.22 8.55
CA THR A 261 14.39 26.37 9.34
C THR A 261 15.20 27.58 8.95
N GLY A 262 16.08 28.03 9.82
CA GLY A 262 17.04 29.12 9.57
C GLY A 262 18.06 29.17 10.69
N SER A 263 19.15 29.90 10.48
CA SER A 263 20.24 30.06 11.46
C SER A 263 19.82 30.84 12.70
N GLU A 264 18.86 31.74 12.58
CA GLU A 264 18.35 32.56 13.67
C GLU A 264 16.98 32.10 14.13
N GLU A 265 16.67 32.31 15.42
CA GLU A 265 15.46 31.82 16.07
C GLU A 265 14.18 32.33 15.36
N HIS A 266 14.16 33.63 14.95
CA HIS A 266 13.01 34.19 14.24
C HIS A 266 12.80 33.61 12.83
N GLN A 267 13.77 32.87 12.31
CA GLN A 267 13.70 32.17 11.02
C GLN A 267 13.11 30.77 11.14
N LYS A 268 12.93 30.26 12.36
CA LYS A 268 12.39 28.92 12.62
C LYS A 268 10.86 28.94 12.55
N ALA A 269 10.34 28.97 11.32
CA ALA A 269 8.90 29.10 11.05
C ALA A 269 8.05 27.99 11.69
N TYR A 270 8.61 26.80 11.94
CA TYR A 270 7.89 25.72 12.61
C TYR A 270 7.49 26.07 14.06
N LYS A 271 8.15 27.04 14.70
CA LYS A 271 7.80 27.53 16.05
C LYS A 271 6.64 28.52 16.08
N GLN A 272 6.06 28.88 14.92
CA GLN A 272 4.87 29.73 14.85
C GLN A 272 3.60 29.01 15.29
N VAL A 273 3.64 27.69 15.38
CA VAL A 273 2.53 26.84 15.84
C VAL A 273 2.99 25.99 17.03
N ASP A 274 2.03 25.51 17.81
CA ASP A 274 2.30 24.71 18.99
C ASP A 274 2.97 23.37 18.65
N PRO A 275 3.76 22.77 19.58
CA PRO A 275 4.43 21.49 19.35
C PRO A 275 3.51 20.32 19.01
N ASP A 276 2.24 20.39 19.36
CA ASP A 276 1.20 19.38 19.08
C ASP A 276 0.30 19.77 17.89
N PHE A 277 0.63 20.86 17.16
CA PHE A 277 -0.17 21.33 16.04
C PHE A 277 -0.27 20.29 14.91
N PHE A 278 0.82 19.64 14.54
CA PHE A 278 0.80 18.55 13.55
C PHE A 278 0.65 17.21 14.28
N ASP A 279 -0.24 16.37 13.77
CA ASP A 279 -0.44 14.99 14.23
C ASP A 279 0.18 13.94 13.32
N LEU A 280 0.62 14.34 12.10
CA LEU A 280 1.38 13.53 11.16
C LEU A 280 2.45 14.36 10.46
N ILE A 281 3.68 13.84 10.44
CA ILE A 281 4.77 14.39 9.63
C ILE A 281 5.27 13.29 8.70
N VAL A 282 5.34 13.61 7.41
CA VAL A 282 5.90 12.72 6.40
C VAL A 282 7.13 13.39 5.80
N VAL A 283 8.28 12.70 5.85
CA VAL A 283 9.56 13.22 5.37
C VAL A 283 10.00 12.45 4.14
N ASP A 284 10.07 13.12 3.00
CA ASP A 284 10.61 12.51 1.79
C ASP A 284 12.13 12.70 1.72
N GLU A 285 12.85 11.64 1.27
CA GLU A 285 14.30 11.58 1.17
C GLU A 285 15.03 11.87 2.51
N CYS A 286 14.53 11.28 3.60
CA CYS A 286 15.00 11.53 4.97
C CYS A 286 16.49 11.17 5.24
N HIS A 287 17.21 10.66 4.24
CA HIS A 287 18.65 10.33 4.31
C HIS A 287 19.55 11.37 3.64
N ARG A 288 18.98 12.34 2.91
CA ARG A 288 19.76 13.34 2.16
C ARG A 288 19.90 14.63 2.92
N GLY A 289 21.16 15.05 3.11
CA GLY A 289 21.50 16.34 3.67
C GLY A 289 22.98 16.44 4.01
N SER A 290 23.49 17.68 4.12
CA SER A 290 24.74 17.94 4.85
C SER A 290 24.50 17.74 6.35
N ALA A 291 25.52 17.57 7.16
CA ALA A 291 25.39 17.45 8.62
C ALA A 291 24.58 18.60 9.25
N ALA A 292 24.68 19.82 8.67
CA ALA A 292 23.87 20.97 9.09
C ALA A 292 22.39 20.85 8.67
N GLU A 293 22.12 20.31 7.50
CA GLU A 293 20.75 20.06 7.02
C GLU A 293 20.09 18.93 7.79
N ASP A 294 20.85 17.87 8.15
CA ASP A 294 20.38 16.77 9.01
C ASP A 294 20.00 17.26 10.40
N SER A 295 20.72 18.23 10.95
CA SER A 295 20.36 18.81 12.24
C SER A 295 19.08 19.64 12.16
N ALA A 296 18.86 20.36 11.07
CA ALA A 296 17.71 21.25 10.90
C ALA A 296 16.37 20.53 10.79
N TRP A 297 16.28 19.45 10.00
CA TRP A 297 15.02 18.70 9.93
C TRP A 297 14.77 17.86 11.19
N ARG A 298 15.82 17.42 11.89
CA ARG A 298 15.70 16.74 13.19
C ARG A 298 15.08 17.66 14.24
N GLU A 299 15.50 18.93 14.29
CA GLU A 299 14.89 19.92 15.19
C GLU A 299 13.38 20.03 14.96
N ILE A 300 12.89 19.99 13.71
CA ILE A 300 11.45 19.99 13.39
C ILE A 300 10.77 18.75 13.96
N LEU A 301 11.38 17.56 13.75
CA LEU A 301 10.83 16.30 14.24
C LEU A 301 10.82 16.20 15.78
N GLU A 302 11.85 16.76 16.43
CA GLU A 302 11.92 16.83 17.88
C GLU A 302 10.89 17.80 18.45
N TYR A 303 10.73 18.97 17.82
CA TYR A 303 9.72 19.95 18.21
C TYR A 303 8.29 19.38 18.14
N PHE A 304 7.95 18.68 17.06
CA PHE A 304 6.66 17.99 16.90
C PHE A 304 6.74 16.52 17.35
N GLY A 305 7.35 16.27 18.50
CA GLY A 305 7.64 14.92 19.01
C GLY A 305 6.42 14.05 19.25
N SER A 306 5.23 14.66 19.49
CA SER A 306 3.95 13.99 19.67
C SER A 306 3.36 13.47 18.35
N ALA A 307 3.75 14.03 17.20
CA ALA A 307 3.26 13.62 15.89
C ALA A 307 3.74 12.21 15.49
N THR A 308 2.88 11.49 14.77
CA THR A 308 3.33 10.32 14.02
C THR A 308 4.29 10.75 12.93
N GLN A 309 5.43 10.08 12.77
CA GLN A 309 6.45 10.45 11.80
C GLN A 309 6.74 9.29 10.85
N ILE A 310 6.64 9.57 9.57
CA ILE A 310 6.87 8.61 8.49
C ILE A 310 8.02 9.13 7.63
N GLY A 311 9.12 8.38 7.58
CA GLY A 311 10.24 8.66 6.70
C GLY A 311 10.18 7.83 5.42
N LEU A 312 10.49 8.45 4.28
CA LEU A 312 10.70 7.75 3.01
C LEU A 312 12.16 7.96 2.57
N THR A 313 12.80 6.87 2.17
CA THR A 313 14.21 6.91 1.73
C THR A 313 14.48 5.90 0.63
N ALA A 314 15.51 6.16 -0.19
CA ALA A 314 16.01 5.18 -1.16
C ALA A 314 17.07 4.25 -0.55
N THR A 315 17.71 4.67 0.53
CA THR A 315 18.76 3.93 1.25
C THR A 315 18.40 3.85 2.73
N PRO A 316 18.56 2.67 3.36
CA PRO A 316 18.31 2.51 4.79
C PRO A 316 19.29 3.31 5.66
#